data_8e6055f9e852e3b26300ef3579c7872b
#
_entry.id   8e6055f9e852e3b26300ef3579c7872b
#
_cell.length_a   1.000
_cell.length_b   1.000
_cell.length_c   1.000
_cell.angle_alpha   90.00
_cell.angle_beta   90.00
_cell.angle_gamma   90.00
#
_symmetry.space_group_name_H-M   'P 1'
#
loop_
_entity.id
_entity.type
_entity.pdbx_description
1 polymer ?
#
loop_
_entity_poly.entity_id
_entity_poly.type
_entity_poly.pdbx_seq_one_letter_code
_entity_poly.pdbx_strand_id
1 'polypeptide(L)'
;KIKIGKFSLGVVTSVLLVGVLVGQLDITVDGPIKSVFFLLFLFAIGYKVGPQFFRGLKKDGLPQMGFAAIMCVFCLIIPWILAKIMGYNVGEAAGLLAGSQTISAVIGVAGDTINELNISPETKEAYNNIIPVSYAVTYIFGTAGSAWVLGSLGPRLLGGLDKVKAACKELEAKMGNNEADQPGFMAAARPVTFRAYKIANVWFGDGKRVSDLESYFQENDKR
;
A
#
# COMPACT_ATOMS: atom_id res chain seq x y z
N LYS A 1 -9.61 4.92 -12.11
CA LYS A 1 -8.19 5.36 -12.27
C LYS A 1 -8.15 6.39 -13.36
N ILE A 2 -7.88 7.64 -13.00
CA ILE A 2 -7.70 8.71 -14.00
C ILE A 2 -6.27 8.58 -14.53
N LYS A 3 -6.14 8.33 -15.83
CA LYS A 3 -4.83 8.28 -16.51
C LYS A 3 -4.63 9.59 -17.26
N ILE A 4 -3.57 10.29 -16.97
CA ILE A 4 -3.13 11.49 -17.69
C ILE A 4 -1.81 11.14 -18.37
N GLY A 5 -1.88 10.74 -19.64
CA GLY A 5 -0.72 10.26 -20.39
C GLY A 5 -0.11 8.98 -19.80
N LYS A 6 1.19 8.99 -19.48
CA LYS A 6 1.90 7.88 -18.84
C LYS A 6 1.76 7.85 -17.31
N PHE A 7 1.13 8.87 -16.74
CA PHE A 7 0.94 9.01 -15.30
C PHE A 7 -0.45 8.51 -14.89
N SER A 8 -0.54 7.60 -13.92
CA SER A 8 -1.80 7.16 -13.34
C SER A 8 -1.90 7.68 -11.91
N LEU A 9 -2.90 8.52 -11.65
CA LEU A 9 -3.24 8.93 -10.29
C LEU A 9 -3.64 7.70 -9.47
N GLY A 10 -2.97 7.51 -8.34
CA GLY A 10 -3.31 6.46 -7.38
C GLY A 10 -4.76 6.63 -6.87
N VAL A 11 -5.34 5.54 -6.38
CA VAL A 11 -6.73 5.56 -5.87
C VAL A 11 -6.89 6.59 -4.75
N VAL A 12 -5.93 6.66 -3.83
CA VAL A 12 -5.96 7.60 -2.68
C VAL A 12 -5.98 9.05 -3.14
N THR A 13 -5.09 9.42 -4.07
CA THR A 13 -5.02 10.78 -4.62
C THR A 13 -6.30 11.16 -5.38
N SER A 14 -6.87 10.21 -6.14
CA SER A 14 -8.12 10.42 -6.85
C SER A 14 -9.29 10.66 -5.90
N VAL A 15 -9.38 9.88 -4.81
CA VAL A 15 -10.42 10.02 -3.79
C VAL A 15 -10.28 11.35 -3.04
N LEU A 16 -9.04 11.76 -2.70
CA LEU A 16 -8.78 13.05 -2.07
C LEU A 16 -9.24 14.23 -2.95
N LEU A 17 -8.87 14.23 -4.23
CA LEU A 17 -9.28 15.31 -5.15
C LEU A 17 -10.81 15.39 -5.30
N VAL A 18 -11.47 14.24 -5.44
CA VAL A 18 -12.94 14.19 -5.48
C VAL A 18 -13.52 14.63 -4.14
N GLY A 19 -12.93 14.23 -3.02
CA GLY A 19 -13.35 14.64 -1.68
C GLY A 19 -13.29 16.16 -1.48
N VAL A 20 -12.23 16.82 -1.98
CA VAL A 20 -12.13 18.29 -1.94
C VAL A 20 -13.25 18.94 -2.75
N LEU A 21 -13.58 18.40 -3.93
CA LEU A 21 -14.68 18.92 -4.76
C LEU A 21 -16.05 18.72 -4.07
N VAL A 22 -16.28 17.54 -3.51
CA VAL A 22 -17.53 17.24 -2.78
C VAL A 22 -17.64 18.07 -1.49
N GLY A 23 -16.50 18.35 -0.83
CA GLY A 23 -16.45 19.21 0.35
C GLY A 23 -16.91 20.65 0.11
N GLN A 24 -16.90 21.13 -1.16
CA GLN A 24 -17.47 22.45 -1.53
C GLN A 24 -19.00 22.49 -1.44
N LEU A 25 -19.65 21.33 -1.28
CA LEU A 25 -21.12 21.21 -1.17
C LEU A 25 -21.59 21.31 0.29
N ASP A 26 -20.73 21.71 1.24
CA ASP A 26 -21.01 21.81 2.68
C ASP A 26 -21.63 20.54 3.30
N ILE A 27 -21.27 19.37 2.77
CA ILE A 27 -21.74 18.10 3.29
C ILE A 27 -20.99 17.79 4.59
N THR A 28 -21.70 17.82 5.70
CA THR A 28 -21.16 17.42 7.01
C THR A 28 -21.35 15.92 7.22
N VAL A 29 -20.32 15.26 7.73
CA VAL A 29 -20.38 13.83 8.11
C VAL A 29 -20.19 13.74 9.61
N ASP A 30 -21.08 13.02 10.30
CA ASP A 30 -21.05 12.87 11.76
C ASP A 30 -19.76 12.15 12.23
N GLY A 31 -19.23 12.57 13.38
CA GLY A 31 -18.01 12.05 13.98
C GLY A 31 -17.99 10.51 14.11
N PRO A 32 -19.03 9.88 14.69
CA PRO A 32 -19.10 8.42 14.81
C PRO A 32 -19.00 7.68 13.47
N ILE A 33 -19.60 8.22 12.40
CA ILE A 33 -19.53 7.64 11.06
C ILE A 33 -18.09 7.68 10.53
N LYS A 34 -17.40 8.82 10.71
CA LYS A 34 -15.98 8.97 10.35
C LYS A 34 -15.11 7.93 11.05
N SER A 35 -15.30 7.75 12.36
CA SER A 35 -14.55 6.78 13.16
C SER A 35 -14.78 5.34 12.72
N VAL A 36 -16.02 4.94 12.43
CA VAL A 36 -16.34 3.59 11.93
C VAL A 36 -15.64 3.31 10.59
N PHE A 37 -15.75 4.22 9.63
CA PHE A 37 -15.08 4.04 8.33
C PHE A 37 -13.56 4.07 8.45
N PHE A 38 -13.01 4.86 9.36
CA PHE A 38 -11.59 4.88 9.64
C PHE A 38 -11.10 3.55 10.23
N LEU A 39 -11.81 3.00 11.21
CA LEU A 39 -11.49 1.69 11.77
C LEU A 39 -11.58 0.56 10.74
N LEU A 40 -12.60 0.58 9.87
CA LEU A 40 -12.71 -0.35 8.76
C LEU A 40 -11.54 -0.23 7.77
N PHE A 41 -11.09 0.99 7.50
CA PHE A 41 -9.91 1.23 6.67
C PHE A 41 -8.64 0.65 7.30
N LEU A 42 -8.40 0.89 8.59
CA LEU A 42 -7.27 0.32 9.32
C LEU A 42 -7.32 -1.21 9.36
N PHE A 43 -8.50 -1.77 9.60
CA PHE A 43 -8.70 -3.22 9.58
C PHE A 43 -8.38 -3.82 8.21
N ALA A 44 -8.87 -3.21 7.13
CA ALA A 44 -8.62 -3.69 5.77
C ALA A 44 -7.12 -3.68 5.42
N ILE A 45 -6.39 -2.63 5.83
CA ILE A 45 -4.94 -2.56 5.65
C ILE A 45 -4.24 -3.65 6.47
N GLY A 46 -4.57 -3.76 7.76
CA GLY A 46 -3.98 -4.76 8.66
C GLY A 46 -4.21 -6.19 8.16
N TYR A 47 -5.44 -6.49 7.72
CA TYR A 47 -5.80 -7.79 7.16
C TYR A 47 -5.00 -8.12 5.90
N LYS A 48 -4.82 -7.14 5.00
CA LYS A 48 -4.07 -7.33 3.76
C LYS A 48 -2.56 -7.48 3.99
N VAL A 49 -1.98 -6.67 4.87
CA VAL A 49 -0.53 -6.57 5.07
C VAL A 49 -0.01 -7.55 6.12
N GLY A 50 -0.83 -7.91 7.11
CA GLY A 50 -0.44 -8.77 8.25
C GLY A 50 0.24 -10.07 7.83
N PRO A 51 -0.35 -10.89 6.96
CA PRO A 51 0.28 -12.15 6.53
C PRO A 51 1.63 -11.97 5.84
N GLN A 52 1.80 -10.90 5.08
CA GLN A 52 3.07 -10.58 4.40
C GLN A 52 4.14 -10.16 5.41
N PHE A 53 3.75 -9.36 6.41
CA PHE A 53 4.61 -8.94 7.50
C PHE A 53 5.17 -10.15 8.27
N PHE A 54 4.32 -11.07 8.71
CA PHE A 54 4.74 -12.25 9.46
C PHE A 54 5.59 -13.22 8.64
N ARG A 55 5.36 -13.32 7.31
CA ARG A 55 6.23 -14.12 6.44
C ARG A 55 7.61 -13.49 6.26
N GLY A 56 7.67 -12.18 6.06
CA GLY A 56 8.94 -11.44 5.97
C GLY A 56 9.76 -11.55 7.26
N LEU A 57 9.10 -11.54 8.41
CA LEU A 57 9.72 -11.64 9.72
C LEU A 57 10.47 -12.97 9.95
N LYS A 58 9.96 -14.06 9.35
CA LYS A 58 10.56 -15.40 9.53
C LYS A 58 11.88 -15.61 8.77
N LYS A 59 12.12 -14.88 7.69
CA LYS A 59 13.24 -15.16 6.77
C LYS A 59 14.46 -14.26 6.99
N ASP A 60 14.26 -12.96 7.17
CA ASP A 60 15.32 -11.96 7.37
C ASP A 60 14.87 -10.82 8.30
N GLY A 61 13.99 -11.12 9.26
CA GLY A 61 13.16 -10.13 9.95
C GLY A 61 13.92 -9.20 10.88
N LEU A 62 14.94 -9.66 11.59
CA LEU A 62 15.62 -8.83 12.59
C LEU A 62 16.30 -7.58 12.00
N PRO A 63 17.11 -7.67 10.95
CA PRO A 63 17.72 -6.50 10.32
C PRO A 63 16.67 -5.55 9.73
N GLN A 64 15.61 -6.10 9.10
CA GLN A 64 14.53 -5.31 8.53
C GLN A 64 13.71 -4.60 9.60
N MET A 65 13.43 -5.27 10.72
CA MET A 65 12.76 -4.65 11.88
C MET A 65 13.59 -3.51 12.46
N GLY A 66 14.90 -3.72 12.66
CA GLY A 66 15.79 -2.67 13.14
C GLY A 66 15.81 -1.46 12.22
N PHE A 67 15.93 -1.70 10.91
CA PHE A 67 15.86 -0.63 9.91
C PHE A 67 14.50 0.10 9.94
N ALA A 68 13.39 -0.64 9.97
CA ALA A 68 12.05 -0.06 10.04
C ALA A 68 11.86 0.77 11.31
N ALA A 69 12.31 0.30 12.47
CA ALA A 69 12.23 1.04 13.73
C ALA A 69 13.02 2.35 13.66
N ILE A 70 14.25 2.32 13.14
CA ILE A 70 15.07 3.52 12.93
C ILE A 70 14.35 4.49 11.98
N MET A 71 13.82 4.00 10.86
CA MET A 71 13.08 4.84 9.91
C MET A 71 11.84 5.46 10.55
N CYS A 72 11.06 4.71 11.33
CA CYS A 72 9.90 5.24 12.04
C CYS A 72 10.28 6.38 12.99
N VAL A 73 11.40 6.24 13.72
CA VAL A 73 11.90 7.28 14.62
C VAL A 73 12.29 8.54 13.83
N PHE A 74 13.02 8.41 12.73
CA PHE A 74 13.38 9.55 11.88
C PHE A 74 12.15 10.21 11.25
N CYS A 75 11.21 9.41 10.74
CA CYS A 75 9.96 9.90 10.15
C CYS A 75 9.09 10.66 11.14
N LEU A 76 9.20 10.39 12.43
CA LEU A 76 8.51 11.14 13.50
C LEU A 76 9.29 12.37 13.94
N ILE A 77 10.59 12.21 14.21
CA ILE A 77 11.43 13.27 14.80
C ILE A 77 11.61 14.43 13.80
N ILE A 78 11.88 14.16 12.53
CA ILE A 78 12.16 15.22 11.54
C ILE A 78 10.97 16.16 11.37
N PRO A 79 9.74 15.70 11.09
CA PRO A 79 8.57 16.57 10.99
C PRO A 79 8.26 17.30 12.31
N TRP A 80 8.49 16.64 13.45
CA TRP A 80 8.30 17.27 14.76
C TRP A 80 9.26 18.43 14.99
N ILE A 81 10.55 18.25 14.69
CA ILE A 81 11.56 19.32 14.78
C ILE A 81 11.20 20.48 13.84
N LEU A 82 10.84 20.19 12.59
CA LEU A 82 10.42 21.18 11.62
C LEU A 82 9.19 21.96 12.10
N ALA A 83 8.18 21.26 12.61
CA ALA A 83 6.98 21.90 13.17
C ALA A 83 7.33 22.85 14.33
N LYS A 84 8.28 22.47 15.20
CA LYS A 84 8.76 23.34 16.29
C LYS A 84 9.51 24.56 15.78
N ILE A 85 10.38 24.41 14.79
CA ILE A 85 11.15 25.52 14.21
C ILE A 85 10.22 26.50 13.48
N MET A 86 9.23 25.97 12.76
CA MET A 86 8.28 26.78 11.98
C MET A 86 7.12 27.35 12.84
N GLY A 87 7.02 26.96 14.10
CA GLY A 87 5.95 27.39 14.99
C GLY A 87 4.56 26.85 14.67
N TYR A 88 4.50 25.68 14.03
CA TYR A 88 3.23 25.04 13.65
C TYR A 88 2.48 24.56 14.88
N ASN A 89 1.14 24.71 14.82
CA ASN A 89 0.26 24.12 15.84
C ASN A 89 0.15 22.60 15.67
N VAL A 90 -0.53 21.93 16.63
CA VAL A 90 -0.64 20.46 16.65
C VAL A 90 -1.32 19.91 15.40
N GLY A 91 -2.36 20.58 14.90
CA GLY A 91 -3.07 20.16 13.68
C GLY A 91 -2.20 20.27 12.43
N GLU A 92 -1.50 21.39 12.28
CA GLU A 92 -0.55 21.60 11.18
C GLU A 92 0.60 20.60 11.23
N ALA A 93 1.16 20.34 12.41
CA ALA A 93 2.23 19.35 12.60
C ALA A 93 1.77 17.93 12.26
N ALA A 94 0.56 17.55 12.66
CA ALA A 94 -0.03 16.26 12.32
C ALA A 94 -0.26 16.12 10.81
N GLY A 95 -0.79 17.16 10.15
CA GLY A 95 -0.96 17.19 8.71
C GLY A 95 0.36 17.13 7.95
N LEU A 96 1.40 17.86 8.42
CA LEU A 96 2.75 17.81 7.88
C LEU A 96 3.33 16.38 7.94
N LEU A 97 3.22 15.72 9.10
CA LEU A 97 3.67 14.34 9.27
C LEU A 97 2.92 13.40 8.35
N ALA A 98 1.59 13.45 8.36
CA ALA A 98 0.73 12.58 7.57
C ALA A 98 1.00 12.72 6.06
N GLY A 99 1.10 13.95 5.56
CA GLY A 99 1.27 14.24 4.14
C GLY A 99 2.68 13.95 3.65
N SER A 100 3.71 14.37 4.38
CA SER A 100 5.11 14.13 3.98
C SER A 100 5.45 12.64 3.90
N GLN A 101 4.85 11.82 4.76
CA GLN A 101 5.02 10.37 4.77
C GLN A 101 3.95 9.62 3.94
N THR A 102 3.00 10.35 3.34
CA THR A 102 1.88 9.78 2.57
C THR A 102 1.02 8.77 3.38
N ILE A 103 0.86 9.02 4.69
CA ILE A 103 0.15 8.14 5.63
C ILE A 103 -1.15 8.81 6.07
N SER A 104 -2.23 8.60 5.31
CA SER A 104 -3.56 9.15 5.65
C SER A 104 -4.14 8.63 6.98
N ALA A 105 -3.69 7.48 7.47
CA ALA A 105 -4.10 6.96 8.77
C ALA A 105 -3.76 7.90 9.95
N VAL A 106 -2.69 8.67 9.84
CA VAL A 106 -2.30 9.67 10.86
C VAL A 106 -3.36 10.75 11.06
N ILE A 107 -4.13 11.10 10.01
CA ILE A 107 -5.20 12.10 10.10
C ILE A 107 -6.24 11.70 11.13
N GLY A 108 -6.69 10.43 11.09
CA GLY A 108 -7.66 9.91 12.04
C GLY A 108 -7.11 9.82 13.45
N VAL A 109 -5.92 9.21 13.60
CA VAL A 109 -5.27 9.08 14.91
C VAL A 109 -5.01 10.44 15.57
N ALA A 110 -4.53 11.42 14.79
CA ALA A 110 -4.29 12.77 15.29
C ALA A 110 -5.59 13.46 15.70
N GLY A 111 -6.66 13.33 14.90
CA GLY A 111 -7.96 13.89 15.22
C GLY A 111 -8.54 13.32 16.52
N ASP A 112 -8.48 12.01 16.69
CA ASP A 112 -8.93 11.36 17.93
C ASP A 112 -8.10 11.84 19.12
N THR A 113 -6.77 11.90 18.99
CA THR A 113 -5.87 12.40 20.04
C THR A 113 -6.14 13.86 20.39
N ILE A 114 -6.38 14.74 19.40
CA ILE A 114 -6.72 16.15 19.64
C ILE A 114 -8.04 16.27 20.42
N ASN A 115 -9.01 15.42 20.13
CA ASN A 115 -10.29 15.42 20.83
C ASN A 115 -10.16 15.04 22.32
N GLU A 116 -9.12 14.30 22.70
CA GLU A 116 -8.81 13.93 24.08
C GLU A 116 -8.03 15.02 24.84
N LEU A 117 -7.43 15.99 24.13
CA LEU A 117 -6.66 17.06 24.79
C LEU A 117 -7.57 17.94 25.66
N ASN A 118 -7.04 18.43 26.78
CA ASN A 118 -7.74 19.37 27.66
C ASN A 118 -7.56 20.82 27.16
N ILE A 119 -8.14 21.13 26.01
CA ILE A 119 -8.16 22.46 25.37
C ILE A 119 -9.59 22.84 25.02
N SER A 120 -9.84 24.12 24.65
CA SER A 120 -11.19 24.57 24.34
C SER A 120 -11.78 23.87 23.11
N PRO A 121 -13.11 23.68 23.03
CA PRO A 121 -13.77 23.06 21.88
C PRO A 121 -13.44 23.74 20.57
N GLU A 122 -13.36 25.05 20.54
CA GLU A 122 -13.04 25.87 19.38
C GLU A 122 -11.62 25.59 18.89
N THR A 123 -10.68 25.41 19.80
CA THR A 123 -9.28 25.05 19.46
C THR A 123 -9.19 23.63 18.90
N LYS A 124 -9.95 22.67 19.47
CA LYS A 124 -10.01 21.30 18.92
C LYS A 124 -10.54 21.30 17.49
N GLU A 125 -11.59 22.03 17.26
CA GLU A 125 -12.20 22.15 15.92
C GLU A 125 -11.22 22.78 14.94
N ALA A 126 -10.57 23.89 15.32
CA ALA A 126 -9.56 24.55 14.50
C ALA A 126 -8.39 23.61 14.15
N TYR A 127 -7.90 22.85 15.12
CA TYR A 127 -6.81 21.88 14.87
C TYR A 127 -7.26 20.72 13.97
N ASN A 128 -8.45 20.20 14.17
CA ASN A 128 -8.99 19.13 13.34
C ASN A 128 -9.23 19.58 11.89
N ASN A 129 -9.69 20.83 11.70
CA ASN A 129 -9.96 21.39 10.37
C ASN A 129 -8.68 21.67 9.57
N ILE A 130 -7.56 22.01 10.23
CA ILE A 130 -6.30 22.30 9.54
C ILE A 130 -5.53 21.03 9.14
N ILE A 131 -5.73 19.87 9.81
CA ILE A 131 -5.04 18.62 9.48
C ILE A 131 -5.17 18.25 8.00
N PRO A 132 -6.39 18.16 7.42
CA PRO A 132 -6.54 17.79 6.01
C PRO A 132 -5.89 18.77 5.05
N VAL A 133 -5.87 20.06 5.38
CA VAL A 133 -5.25 21.11 4.56
C VAL A 133 -3.74 20.93 4.53
N SER A 134 -3.11 20.84 5.70
CA SER A 134 -1.66 20.61 5.83
C SER A 134 -1.24 19.28 5.20
N TYR A 135 -2.08 18.24 5.36
CA TYR A 135 -1.89 16.95 4.70
C TYR A 135 -1.90 17.09 3.17
N ALA A 136 -2.91 17.74 2.59
CA ALA A 136 -3.04 17.86 1.15
C ALA A 136 -1.84 18.55 0.51
N VAL A 137 -1.36 19.65 1.11
CA VAL A 137 -0.19 20.40 0.64
C VAL A 137 1.07 19.54 0.71
N THR A 138 1.33 18.92 1.85
CA THR A 138 2.58 18.17 2.07
C THR A 138 2.58 16.82 1.37
N TYR A 139 1.40 16.23 1.11
CA TYR A 139 1.24 14.98 0.37
C TYR A 139 1.76 15.06 -1.07
N ILE A 140 1.52 16.19 -1.74
CA ILE A 140 2.02 16.40 -3.10
C ILE A 140 3.56 16.33 -3.12
N PHE A 141 4.21 17.01 -2.17
CA PHE A 141 5.67 16.99 -2.05
C PHE A 141 6.19 15.63 -1.58
N GLY A 142 5.51 14.98 -0.63
CA GLY A 142 5.85 13.63 -0.16
C GLY A 142 5.82 12.62 -1.29
N THR A 143 4.79 12.66 -2.13
CA THR A 143 4.65 11.74 -3.27
C THR A 143 5.65 12.07 -4.39
N ALA A 144 5.72 13.32 -4.83
CA ALA A 144 6.61 13.73 -5.91
C ALA A 144 8.09 13.61 -5.50
N GLY A 145 8.44 14.02 -4.27
CA GLY A 145 9.79 13.93 -3.74
C GLY A 145 10.26 12.48 -3.60
N SER A 146 9.47 11.61 -3.02
CA SER A 146 9.80 10.18 -2.90
C SER A 146 9.92 9.52 -4.27
N ALA A 147 9.00 9.80 -5.20
CA ALA A 147 9.10 9.28 -6.56
C ALA A 147 10.38 9.73 -7.28
N TRP A 148 10.77 11.01 -7.10
CA TRP A 148 12.00 11.53 -7.67
C TRP A 148 13.25 10.91 -7.03
N VAL A 149 13.29 10.83 -5.70
CA VAL A 149 14.42 10.21 -4.98
C VAL A 149 14.57 8.73 -5.36
N LEU A 150 13.50 7.96 -5.32
CA LEU A 150 13.51 6.53 -5.63
C LEU A 150 13.75 6.26 -7.13
N GLY A 151 13.24 7.11 -8.02
CA GLY A 151 13.38 6.94 -9.46
C GLY A 151 14.68 7.47 -10.06
N SER A 152 15.32 8.44 -9.42
CA SER A 152 16.48 9.14 -9.98
C SER A 152 17.72 9.08 -9.08
N LEU A 153 17.60 9.56 -7.84
CA LEU A 153 18.73 9.68 -6.93
C LEU A 153 19.15 8.31 -6.38
N GLY A 154 18.20 7.48 -5.94
CA GLY A 154 18.46 6.16 -5.38
C GLY A 154 19.26 5.26 -6.33
N PRO A 155 18.79 5.04 -7.57
CA PRO A 155 19.54 4.25 -8.55
C PRO A 155 20.94 4.79 -8.84
N ARG A 156 21.13 6.11 -8.89
CA ARG A 156 22.46 6.69 -9.08
C ARG A 156 23.42 6.39 -7.94
N LEU A 157 22.94 6.49 -6.69
CA LEU A 157 23.73 6.17 -5.50
C LEU A 157 24.06 4.66 -5.38
N LEU A 158 23.18 3.81 -5.89
CA LEU A 158 23.32 2.35 -5.86
C LEU A 158 24.08 1.77 -7.06
N GLY A 159 24.72 2.61 -7.86
CA GLY A 159 25.59 2.19 -8.98
C GLY A 159 24.88 2.01 -10.32
N GLY A 160 23.70 2.63 -10.48
CA GLY A 160 22.96 2.68 -11.73
C GLY A 160 21.70 1.84 -11.75
N LEU A 161 20.77 2.24 -12.62
CA LEU A 161 19.45 1.62 -12.74
C LEU A 161 19.54 0.12 -13.14
N ASP A 162 20.51 -0.24 -13.97
CA ASP A 162 20.67 -1.61 -14.45
C ASP A 162 21.13 -2.56 -13.33
N LYS A 163 22.02 -2.11 -12.45
CA LYS A 163 22.42 -2.86 -11.25
C LYS A 163 21.25 -3.06 -10.29
N VAL A 164 20.47 -2.00 -10.06
CA VAL A 164 19.28 -2.07 -9.19
C VAL A 164 18.27 -3.04 -9.76
N LYS A 165 17.99 -2.98 -11.07
CA LYS A 165 17.08 -3.92 -11.74
C LYS A 165 17.55 -5.36 -11.66
N ALA A 166 18.85 -5.60 -11.84
CA ALA A 166 19.42 -6.95 -11.74
C ALA A 166 19.30 -7.50 -10.31
N ALA A 167 19.61 -6.70 -9.29
CA ALA A 167 19.44 -7.06 -7.89
C ALA A 167 17.99 -7.34 -7.50
N CYS A 168 17.04 -6.51 -7.99
CA CYS A 168 15.61 -6.74 -7.78
C CYS A 168 15.17 -8.08 -8.40
N LYS A 169 15.59 -8.37 -9.63
CA LYS A 169 15.26 -9.60 -10.33
C LYS A 169 15.81 -10.84 -9.61
N GLU A 170 17.01 -10.74 -9.05
CA GLU A 170 17.61 -11.80 -8.25
C GLU A 170 16.85 -12.02 -6.93
N LEU A 171 16.44 -10.93 -6.26
CA LEU A 171 15.62 -11.00 -5.05
C LEU A 171 14.23 -11.58 -5.32
N GLU A 172 13.57 -11.17 -6.40
CA GLU A 172 12.28 -11.73 -6.83
C GLU A 172 12.39 -13.24 -7.09
N ALA A 173 13.46 -13.67 -7.76
CA ALA A 173 13.71 -15.09 -8.00
C ALA A 173 13.93 -15.88 -6.69
N LYS A 174 14.61 -15.27 -5.70
CA LYS A 174 14.84 -15.89 -4.37
C LYS A 174 13.58 -15.92 -3.50
N MET A 175 12.70 -14.92 -3.64
CA MET A 175 11.45 -14.88 -2.85
C MET A 175 10.37 -15.83 -3.35
N GLY A 176 10.55 -16.42 -4.53
CA GLY A 176 9.57 -17.28 -5.17
C GLY A 176 8.37 -16.47 -5.67
N ASN A 177 8.06 -16.61 -6.94
CA ASN A 177 6.99 -15.86 -7.59
C ASN A 177 5.60 -16.40 -7.16
N ASN A 178 5.27 -16.29 -5.89
CA ASN A 178 4.02 -16.78 -5.30
C ASN A 178 2.99 -15.65 -5.17
N GLU A 179 2.64 -15.02 -6.29
CA GLU A 179 1.42 -14.20 -6.35
C GLU A 179 0.15 -15.03 -6.06
N ALA A 180 0.23 -16.36 -6.19
CA ALA A 180 -0.89 -17.28 -5.97
C ALA A 180 -1.23 -17.50 -4.47
N ASP A 181 -0.34 -17.11 -3.54
CA ASP A 181 -0.50 -17.39 -2.10
C ASP A 181 -0.95 -16.19 -1.26
N GLN A 182 -1.61 -15.20 -1.84
CA GLN A 182 -2.22 -14.13 -1.05
C GLN A 182 -3.53 -14.62 -0.43
N PRO A 183 -3.63 -14.74 0.91
CA PRO A 183 -4.88 -15.12 1.57
C PRO A 183 -5.96 -14.06 1.25
N GLY A 184 -7.07 -14.51 0.68
CA GLY A 184 -8.19 -13.63 0.30
C GLY A 184 -8.17 -13.17 -1.16
N PHE A 185 -7.13 -13.44 -1.94
CA PHE A 185 -7.12 -13.25 -3.37
C PHE A 185 -7.33 -14.61 -4.06
N MET A 186 -8.56 -14.96 -4.34
CA MET A 186 -8.82 -15.96 -5.37
C MET A 186 -8.58 -15.27 -6.72
N ALA A 187 -7.40 -15.44 -7.28
CA ALA A 187 -7.16 -15.03 -8.66
C ALA A 187 -8.12 -15.83 -9.55
N ALA A 188 -9.06 -15.15 -10.18
CA ALA A 188 -9.92 -15.74 -11.21
C ALA A 188 -9.10 -16.21 -12.43
N ALA A 189 -7.86 -15.75 -12.54
CA ALA A 189 -6.89 -16.19 -13.54
C ALA A 189 -5.99 -17.28 -12.94
N ARG A 190 -6.25 -18.53 -13.24
CA ARG A 190 -5.26 -19.59 -13.05
C ARG A 190 -4.21 -19.42 -14.14
N PRO A 191 -2.88 -19.43 -13.81
CA PRO A 191 -1.86 -19.47 -14.84
C PRO A 191 -2.01 -20.79 -15.61
N VAL A 192 -2.51 -20.70 -16.84
CA VAL A 192 -2.58 -21.85 -17.73
C VAL A 192 -1.21 -21.98 -18.36
N THR A 193 -0.47 -22.99 -17.94
CA THR A 193 0.84 -23.30 -18.53
C THR A 193 0.62 -24.30 -19.67
N PHE A 194 0.78 -23.84 -20.89
CA PHE A 194 0.77 -24.74 -22.06
C PHE A 194 2.11 -25.49 -22.08
N ARG A 195 2.05 -26.82 -21.96
CA ARG A 195 3.21 -27.68 -22.16
C ARG A 195 2.93 -28.61 -23.32
N ALA A 196 3.86 -28.66 -24.26
CA ALA A 196 3.81 -29.66 -25.32
C ALA A 196 4.41 -30.97 -24.82
N TYR A 197 3.63 -32.02 -24.83
CA TYR A 197 4.08 -33.38 -24.48
C TYR A 197 4.12 -34.23 -25.75
N LYS A 198 5.19 -35.01 -25.92
CA LYS A 198 5.24 -36.05 -26.95
C LYS A 198 4.47 -37.25 -26.39
N ILE A 199 3.36 -37.60 -27.03
CA ILE A 199 2.57 -38.77 -26.67
C ILE A 199 3.34 -40.02 -27.09
N ALA A 200 3.80 -40.77 -26.07
CA ALA A 200 4.57 -42.00 -26.30
C ALA A 200 3.78 -43.27 -25.94
N ASN A 201 2.59 -43.11 -25.39
CA ASN A 201 1.76 -44.24 -24.98
C ASN A 201 0.84 -44.67 -26.13
N VAL A 202 0.90 -45.98 -26.48
CA VAL A 202 0.12 -46.60 -27.56
C VAL A 202 -1.40 -46.43 -27.36
N TRP A 203 -1.85 -46.26 -26.12
CA TRP A 203 -3.27 -46.04 -25.78
C TRP A 203 -3.81 -44.69 -26.35
N PHE A 204 -2.95 -43.72 -26.53
CA PHE A 204 -3.30 -42.42 -27.14
C PHE A 204 -3.12 -42.37 -28.65
N GLY A 205 -2.94 -43.53 -29.27
CA GLY A 205 -2.82 -43.66 -30.73
C GLY A 205 -4.08 -43.22 -31.47
N ASP A 206 -3.97 -43.10 -32.77
CA ASP A 206 -4.86 -42.42 -33.70
C ASP A 206 -6.37 -42.55 -33.42
N GLY A 207 -7.04 -41.40 -33.42
CA GLY A 207 -8.50 -41.29 -33.51
C GLY A 207 -9.25 -41.13 -32.17
N LYS A 208 -8.58 -41.07 -31.04
CA LYS A 208 -9.24 -40.82 -29.73
C LYS A 208 -9.50 -39.34 -29.48
N ARG A 209 -10.67 -39.04 -28.93
CA ARG A 209 -11.08 -37.66 -28.61
C ARG A 209 -10.59 -37.31 -27.21
N VAL A 210 -10.51 -36.00 -26.91
CA VAL A 210 -10.17 -35.46 -25.58
C VAL A 210 -11.15 -35.98 -24.51
N SER A 211 -12.43 -36.13 -24.86
CA SER A 211 -13.45 -36.73 -23.99
C SER A 211 -13.14 -38.16 -23.54
N ASP A 212 -12.52 -38.96 -24.41
CA ASP A 212 -12.18 -40.36 -24.08
C ASP A 212 -11.02 -40.38 -23.05
N LEU A 213 -10.17 -39.36 -23.11
CA LEU A 213 -9.09 -39.14 -22.17
C LEU A 213 -9.60 -38.71 -20.79
N GLU A 214 -10.57 -37.83 -20.74
CA GLU A 214 -11.22 -37.39 -19.49
C GLU A 214 -11.91 -38.59 -18.82
N SER A 215 -12.65 -39.39 -19.57
CA SER A 215 -13.31 -40.59 -19.06
C SER A 215 -12.30 -41.60 -18.51
N TYR A 216 -11.18 -41.81 -19.22
CA TYR A 216 -10.12 -42.72 -18.76
C TYR A 216 -9.48 -42.29 -17.45
N PHE A 217 -9.21 -40.97 -17.25
CA PHE A 217 -8.68 -40.46 -16.01
C PHE A 217 -9.68 -40.46 -14.88
N GLN A 218 -10.97 -40.21 -15.15
CA GLN A 218 -12.04 -40.33 -14.16
C GLN A 218 -12.24 -41.77 -13.64
N GLU A 219 -12.05 -42.77 -14.49
CA GLU A 219 -12.18 -44.19 -14.10
C GLU A 219 -10.92 -44.72 -13.39
N ASN A 220 -9.74 -44.25 -13.75
CA ASN A 220 -8.48 -44.82 -13.27
C ASN A 220 -7.77 -43.97 -12.17
N ASP A 221 -8.07 -42.71 -12.05
CA ASP A 221 -7.53 -41.83 -11.02
C ASP A 221 -8.58 -41.56 -9.94
N LYS A 222 -8.64 -42.44 -8.94
CA LYS A 222 -9.48 -42.29 -7.76
C LYS A 222 -8.96 -41.26 -6.78
N ARG A 223 -8.67 -40.03 -7.26
CA ARG A 223 -8.33 -38.89 -6.42
C ARG A 223 -9.41 -37.81 -6.46
#